data_d4f0aabaeee5dbf879d75300ce8ae8fe
#
_entry.id   d4f0aabaeee5dbf879d75300ce8ae8fe
#
_cell.length_a   1.000
_cell.length_b   1.000
_cell.length_c   1.000
_cell.angle_alpha   90.00
_cell.angle_beta   90.00
_cell.angle_gamma   90.00
#
_symmetry.space_group_name_H-M   'P 1'
#
loop_
_entity.id
_entity.type
_entity.pdbx_description
1 polymer ?
#
loop_
_entity_poly.entity_id
_entity_poly.type
_entity_poly.pdbx_seq_one_letter_code
_entity_poly.pdbx_strand_id
1 'polypeptide(L)'
;MNNTPHTNCLTLRLLHAAKGYKAVAFDIFDTLLKRDCARPADLFALMEVTHQAALGFAGARVAAEAETRQTLGREVTLAEIYAHPALRGTDPAAECAAELAMIAPNRPVAQAAAACHARGQKVYAVSDMYLPKEQIEAMLQKCGLDFLDGVFVSCEYRVQKRSGKLFKLFLQQTALRPAEVLFVGDSPRADFAGAALAGTRCFLLPQPTPLPYTKTPADAVGGVAIATLQNCCQNLNPSAALGAELLGPLAVGSATWLHGQRAAIPGAKLVFLAR
;
A
#
# COMPACT_ATOMS: atom_id res chain seq x y z
N MET A 1 1.61 32.19 13.99
CA MET A 1 1.53 31.78 12.58
C MET A 1 0.54 30.65 12.51
N ASN A 2 -0.65 30.89 11.95
CA ASN A 2 -1.74 29.91 11.88
C ASN A 2 -1.37 28.80 10.92
N ASN A 3 -0.96 27.66 11.45
CA ASN A 3 -0.82 26.42 10.71
C ASN A 3 -2.22 25.80 10.47
N THR A 4 -3.01 26.39 9.59
CA THR A 4 -4.16 25.69 9.01
C THR A 4 -3.57 24.58 8.13
N PRO A 5 -3.83 23.30 8.41
CA PRO A 5 -3.35 22.22 7.56
C PRO A 5 -3.94 22.45 6.16
N HIS A 6 -3.07 22.58 5.15
CA HIS A 6 -3.50 22.63 3.76
C HIS A 6 -4.25 21.33 3.45
N THR A 7 -5.58 21.39 3.50
CA THR A 7 -6.42 20.24 3.14
C THR A 7 -6.12 19.92 1.68
N ASN A 8 -5.57 18.74 1.42
CA ASN A 8 -5.17 18.32 0.10
C ASN A 8 -6.39 18.36 -0.84
N CYS A 9 -6.21 18.81 -2.08
CA CYS A 9 -7.26 18.85 -3.10
C CYS A 9 -7.96 17.48 -3.26
N LEU A 10 -7.23 16.37 -3.13
CA LEU A 10 -7.79 15.02 -3.19
C LEU A 10 -8.74 14.75 -2.01
N THR A 11 -8.37 15.13 -0.78
CA THR A 11 -9.23 15.00 0.40
C THR A 11 -10.56 15.72 0.19
N LEU A 12 -10.53 16.97 -0.30
CA LEU A 12 -11.74 17.75 -0.56
C LEU A 12 -12.63 17.11 -1.64
N ARG A 13 -12.02 16.61 -2.73
CA ARG A 13 -12.74 15.91 -3.80
C ARG A 13 -13.43 14.64 -3.29
N LEU A 14 -12.74 13.84 -2.45
CA LEU A 14 -13.29 12.65 -1.82
C LEU A 14 -14.47 13.00 -0.90
N LEU A 15 -14.31 14.01 -0.03
CA LEU A 15 -15.37 14.46 0.87
C LEU A 15 -16.59 15.01 0.12
N HIS A 16 -16.38 15.65 -1.02
CA HIS A 16 -17.47 16.08 -1.90
C HIS A 16 -18.18 14.88 -2.53
N ALA A 17 -17.42 13.92 -3.05
CA ALA A 17 -17.98 12.70 -3.66
C ALA A 17 -18.75 11.84 -2.64
N ALA A 18 -18.28 11.78 -1.39
CA ALA A 18 -18.88 11.01 -0.31
C ALA A 18 -20.18 11.64 0.25
N LYS A 19 -20.49 12.89 -0.15
CA LYS A 19 -21.67 13.58 0.37
C LYS A 19 -22.96 12.86 -0.03
N GLY A 20 -23.82 12.60 0.97
CA GLY A 20 -25.12 11.97 0.77
C GLY A 20 -25.13 10.44 0.83
N TYR A 21 -23.97 9.80 0.90
CA TYR A 21 -23.89 8.36 1.14
C TYR A 21 -23.95 8.06 2.65
N LYS A 22 -24.53 6.92 3.02
CA LYS A 22 -24.55 6.44 4.41
C LYS A 22 -23.22 5.83 4.82
N ALA A 23 -22.52 5.23 3.84
CA ALA A 23 -21.26 4.56 4.04
C ALA A 23 -20.26 4.89 2.93
N VAL A 24 -18.97 4.86 3.28
CA VAL A 24 -17.86 4.91 2.34
C VAL A 24 -16.99 3.68 2.57
N ALA A 25 -16.72 2.94 1.52
CA ALA A 25 -15.85 1.77 1.58
C ALA A 25 -14.60 2.01 0.73
N PHE A 26 -13.45 1.76 1.30
CA PHE A 26 -12.15 2.01 0.70
C PHE A 26 -11.45 0.70 0.36
N ASP A 27 -10.77 0.66 -0.77
CA ASP A 27 -9.67 -0.27 -0.94
C ASP A 27 -8.53 0.05 0.04
N ILE A 28 -7.65 -0.91 0.28
CA ILE A 28 -6.60 -0.77 1.29
C ILE A 28 -5.28 -0.35 0.63
N PHE A 29 -4.67 -1.24 -0.15
CA PHE A 29 -3.35 -0.99 -0.73
C PHE A 29 -3.45 -0.01 -1.90
N ASP A 30 -2.49 0.90 -1.99
CA ASP A 30 -2.47 2.02 -2.94
C ASP A 30 -3.67 2.98 -2.82
N THR A 31 -4.58 2.71 -1.89
CA THR A 31 -5.74 3.55 -1.55
C THR A 31 -5.63 4.14 -0.14
N LEU A 32 -5.98 3.39 0.93
CA LEU A 32 -5.82 3.86 2.33
C LEU A 32 -4.36 3.81 2.79
N LEU A 33 -3.64 2.81 2.35
CA LEU A 33 -2.26 2.54 2.70
C LEU A 33 -1.37 2.60 1.47
N LYS A 34 -0.12 3.02 1.67
CA LYS A 34 0.95 2.98 0.69
C LYS A 34 2.06 2.07 1.18
N ARG A 35 2.67 1.32 0.28
CA ARG A 35 3.92 0.61 0.57
C ARG A 35 5.11 1.53 0.35
N ASP A 36 6.13 1.38 1.19
CA ASP A 36 7.44 2.01 1.00
C ASP A 36 8.30 1.21 0.00
N CYS A 37 7.66 0.73 -1.06
CA CYS A 37 8.31 0.07 -2.20
C CYS A 37 7.57 0.41 -3.50
N ALA A 38 8.28 0.43 -4.62
CA ALA A 38 7.71 0.83 -5.91
C ALA A 38 6.74 -0.22 -6.47
N ARG A 39 7.01 -1.50 -6.20
CA ARG A 39 6.14 -2.63 -6.57
C ARG A 39 5.97 -3.56 -5.38
N PRO A 40 4.79 -4.16 -5.19
CA PRO A 40 4.57 -5.10 -4.07
C PRO A 40 5.61 -6.23 -3.98
N ALA A 41 6.02 -6.78 -5.12
CA ALA A 41 7.03 -7.86 -5.18
C ALA A 41 8.45 -7.43 -4.80
N ASP A 42 8.75 -6.13 -4.75
CA ASP A 42 10.06 -5.62 -4.34
C ASP A 42 10.31 -5.88 -2.85
N LEU A 43 9.24 -6.06 -2.06
CA LEU A 43 9.36 -6.51 -0.67
C LEU A 43 10.15 -7.81 -0.55
N PHE A 44 9.87 -8.78 -1.41
CA PHE A 44 10.54 -10.08 -1.38
C PHE A 44 12.03 -9.96 -1.73
N ALA A 45 12.38 -9.11 -2.71
CA ALA A 45 13.76 -8.82 -3.04
C ALA A 45 14.47 -8.07 -1.90
N LEU A 46 13.76 -7.17 -1.20
CA LEU A 46 14.29 -6.50 -0.01
C LEU A 46 14.57 -7.49 1.12
N MET A 47 13.69 -8.47 1.35
CA MET A 47 13.89 -9.52 2.34
C MET A 47 15.15 -10.35 2.05
N GLU A 48 15.50 -10.61 0.79
CA GLU A 48 16.78 -11.26 0.42
C GLU A 48 17.96 -10.36 0.75
N VAL A 49 17.93 -9.09 0.32
CA VAL A 49 19.04 -8.14 0.53
C VAL A 49 19.31 -7.88 2.02
N THR A 50 18.26 -7.89 2.83
CA THR A 50 18.36 -7.69 4.30
C THR A 50 18.57 -9.00 5.07
N HIS A 51 18.81 -10.11 4.37
CA HIS A 51 19.03 -11.44 4.96
C HIS A 51 17.87 -11.97 5.81
N GLN A 52 16.66 -11.48 5.58
CA GLN A 52 15.43 -12.00 6.18
C GLN A 52 14.90 -13.22 5.44
N ALA A 53 15.36 -13.42 4.20
CA ALA A 53 15.07 -14.58 3.37
C ALA A 53 16.33 -15.03 2.61
N ALA A 54 16.35 -16.29 2.19
CA ALA A 54 17.43 -16.84 1.39
C ALA A 54 17.44 -16.28 -0.04
N LEU A 55 18.60 -16.29 -0.69
CA LEU A 55 18.72 -15.89 -2.10
C LEU A 55 17.83 -16.78 -2.99
N GLY A 56 17.07 -16.16 -3.91
CA GLY A 56 16.11 -16.82 -4.78
C GLY A 56 14.68 -16.86 -4.22
N PHE A 57 14.48 -16.46 -2.96
CA PHE A 57 13.16 -16.40 -2.32
C PHE A 57 12.16 -15.53 -3.09
N ALA A 58 12.56 -14.34 -3.55
CA ALA A 58 11.67 -13.41 -4.24
C ALA A 58 11.03 -14.05 -5.49
N GLY A 59 11.84 -14.71 -6.31
CA GLY A 59 11.35 -15.42 -7.49
C GLY A 59 10.46 -16.60 -7.13
N ALA A 60 10.88 -17.41 -6.14
CA ALA A 60 10.12 -18.56 -5.68
C ALA A 60 8.77 -18.14 -5.08
N ARG A 61 8.74 -17.06 -4.28
CA ARG A 61 7.52 -16.56 -3.64
C ARG A 61 6.48 -16.06 -4.67
N VAL A 62 6.94 -15.30 -5.68
CA VAL A 62 6.07 -14.81 -6.77
C VAL A 62 5.52 -15.98 -7.59
N ALA A 63 6.37 -16.95 -7.94
CA ALA A 63 5.96 -18.14 -8.70
C ALA A 63 4.96 -18.99 -7.90
N ALA A 64 5.24 -19.24 -6.61
CA ALA A 64 4.38 -20.01 -5.73
C ALA A 64 2.96 -19.41 -5.60
N GLU A 65 2.84 -18.09 -5.48
CA GLU A 65 1.53 -17.44 -5.48
C GLU A 65 0.78 -17.65 -6.80
N ALA A 66 1.45 -17.41 -7.93
CA ALA A 66 0.84 -17.56 -9.25
C ALA A 66 0.36 -19.00 -9.50
N GLU A 67 1.20 -20.00 -9.20
CA GLU A 67 0.88 -21.42 -9.37
C GLU A 67 -0.24 -21.87 -8.41
N THR A 68 -0.21 -21.41 -7.15
CA THR A 68 -1.28 -21.72 -6.18
C THR A 68 -2.62 -21.14 -6.62
N ARG A 69 -2.65 -19.89 -7.10
CA ARG A 69 -3.86 -19.26 -7.65
C ARG A 69 -4.38 -20.01 -8.89
N GLN A 70 -3.48 -20.42 -9.78
CA GLN A 70 -3.83 -21.18 -10.97
C GLN A 70 -4.42 -22.55 -10.60
N THR A 71 -3.77 -23.27 -9.70
CA THR A 71 -4.18 -24.63 -9.28
C THR A 71 -5.53 -24.61 -8.57
N LEU A 72 -5.75 -23.65 -7.68
CA LEU A 72 -6.98 -23.57 -6.90
C LEU A 72 -8.14 -22.87 -7.64
N GLY A 73 -7.86 -22.09 -8.68
CA GLY A 73 -8.85 -21.36 -9.47
C GLY A 73 -9.67 -20.33 -8.70
N ARG A 74 -9.19 -19.90 -7.53
CA ARG A 74 -9.87 -18.97 -6.62
C ARG A 74 -8.88 -18.07 -5.88
N GLU A 75 -9.41 -17.21 -5.03
CA GLU A 75 -8.57 -16.44 -4.08
C GLU A 75 -7.88 -17.35 -3.07
N VAL A 76 -6.62 -17.04 -2.75
CA VAL A 76 -5.76 -17.87 -1.91
C VAL A 76 -5.39 -17.13 -0.62
N THR A 77 -5.00 -17.90 0.41
CA THR A 77 -4.43 -17.36 1.65
C THR A 77 -2.92 -17.43 1.64
N LEU A 78 -2.28 -16.67 2.50
CA LEU A 78 -0.84 -16.75 2.74
C LEU A 78 -0.40 -18.17 3.09
N ALA A 79 -1.16 -18.87 3.94
CA ALA A 79 -0.87 -20.25 4.32
C ALA A 79 -0.89 -21.21 3.12
N GLU A 80 -1.84 -21.05 2.19
CA GLU A 80 -1.88 -21.86 0.97
C GLU A 80 -0.70 -21.58 0.04
N ILE A 81 -0.26 -20.34 -0.06
CA ILE A 81 0.92 -19.95 -0.83
C ILE A 81 2.18 -20.60 -0.22
N TYR A 82 2.34 -20.52 1.11
CA TYR A 82 3.50 -21.08 1.81
C TYR A 82 3.48 -22.61 1.94
N ALA A 83 2.35 -23.25 1.67
CA ALA A 83 2.28 -24.71 1.50
C ALA A 83 2.93 -25.19 0.18
N HIS A 84 3.26 -24.28 -0.75
CA HIS A 84 3.93 -24.60 -2.02
C HIS A 84 5.33 -25.17 -1.76
N PRO A 85 5.72 -26.27 -2.47
CA PRO A 85 7.03 -26.92 -2.22
C PRO A 85 8.24 -26.01 -2.36
N ALA A 86 8.19 -25.01 -3.26
CA ALA A 86 9.28 -24.04 -3.47
C ALA A 86 9.55 -23.14 -2.26
N LEU A 87 8.61 -23.05 -1.30
CA LEU A 87 8.74 -22.24 -0.09
C LEU A 87 8.99 -23.07 1.17
N ARG A 88 9.29 -24.37 1.00
CA ARG A 88 9.56 -25.26 2.15
C ARG A 88 10.72 -24.73 3.01
N GLY A 89 10.47 -24.59 4.31
CA GLY A 89 11.44 -24.09 5.27
C GLY A 89 11.52 -22.56 5.38
N THR A 90 10.66 -21.84 4.67
CA THR A 90 10.49 -20.38 4.85
C THR A 90 9.34 -20.09 5.83
N ASP A 91 9.44 -18.97 6.54
CA ASP A 91 8.45 -18.58 7.55
C ASP A 91 7.54 -17.47 7.01
N PRO A 92 6.21 -17.69 6.89
CA PRO A 92 5.27 -16.65 6.50
C PRO A 92 5.21 -15.47 7.48
N ALA A 93 5.58 -15.65 8.74
CA ALA A 93 5.62 -14.57 9.71
C ALA A 93 6.67 -13.51 9.35
N ALA A 94 7.77 -13.89 8.70
CA ALA A 94 8.78 -12.95 8.20
C ALA A 94 8.19 -12.03 7.12
N GLU A 95 7.37 -12.55 6.19
CA GLU A 95 6.66 -11.73 5.18
C GLU A 95 5.67 -10.78 5.86
N CYS A 96 4.88 -11.27 6.82
CA CYS A 96 3.95 -10.44 7.59
C CYS A 96 4.66 -9.30 8.31
N ALA A 97 5.80 -9.56 8.93
CA ALA A 97 6.60 -8.55 9.62
C ALA A 97 7.18 -7.51 8.64
N ALA A 98 7.68 -7.96 7.49
CA ALA A 98 8.22 -7.10 6.44
C ALA A 98 7.11 -6.21 5.83
N GLU A 99 5.94 -6.77 5.50
CA GLU A 99 4.78 -6.01 5.02
C GLU A 99 4.34 -4.95 6.04
N LEU A 100 4.25 -5.33 7.32
CA LEU A 100 3.90 -4.37 8.38
C LEU A 100 4.95 -3.26 8.53
N ALA A 101 6.24 -3.58 8.40
CA ALA A 101 7.31 -2.60 8.49
C ALA A 101 7.23 -1.56 7.37
N MET A 102 6.91 -2.00 6.16
CA MET A 102 6.94 -1.22 4.91
C MET A 102 5.65 -0.47 4.58
N ILE A 103 4.71 -0.34 5.53
CA ILE A 103 3.42 0.32 5.29
C ILE A 103 3.37 1.70 5.89
N ALA A 104 2.81 2.65 5.14
CA ALA A 104 2.53 4.03 5.54
C ALA A 104 1.09 4.43 5.14
N PRO A 105 0.45 5.38 5.85
CA PRO A 105 -0.87 5.86 5.45
C PRO A 105 -0.80 6.70 4.16
N ASN A 106 -1.76 6.51 3.28
CA ASN A 106 -2.04 7.47 2.21
C ASN A 106 -2.78 8.67 2.83
N ARG A 107 -2.02 9.64 3.31
CA ARG A 107 -2.52 10.72 4.19
C ARG A 107 -3.76 11.45 3.64
N PRO A 108 -3.83 11.86 2.34
CA PRO A 108 -5.02 12.51 1.83
C PRO A 108 -6.29 11.65 1.92
N VAL A 109 -6.17 10.35 1.64
CA VAL A 109 -7.30 9.41 1.66
C VAL A 109 -7.65 9.04 3.10
N ALA A 110 -6.66 8.79 3.95
CA ALA A 110 -6.84 8.52 5.37
C ALA A 110 -7.55 9.70 6.08
N GLN A 111 -7.17 10.94 5.76
CA GLN A 111 -7.85 12.14 6.26
C GLN A 111 -9.31 12.23 5.79
N ALA A 112 -9.58 11.86 4.53
CA ALA A 112 -10.96 11.82 4.02
C ALA A 112 -11.79 10.74 4.74
N ALA A 113 -11.21 9.55 4.97
CA ALA A 113 -11.87 8.47 5.70
C ALA A 113 -12.21 8.88 7.14
N ALA A 114 -11.25 9.47 7.87
CA ALA A 114 -11.47 9.98 9.21
C ALA A 114 -12.54 11.09 9.26
N ALA A 115 -12.54 11.98 8.28
CA ALA A 115 -13.55 13.04 8.20
C ALA A 115 -14.95 12.50 7.87
N CYS A 116 -15.07 11.43 7.05
CA CYS A 116 -16.33 10.73 6.83
C CYS A 116 -16.84 10.09 8.13
N HIS A 117 -15.97 9.40 8.85
CA HIS A 117 -16.31 8.81 10.15
C HIS A 117 -16.77 9.88 11.16
N ALA A 118 -16.05 10.99 11.27
CA ALA A 118 -16.40 12.11 12.16
C ALA A 118 -17.75 12.77 11.80
N ARG A 119 -18.24 12.61 10.56
CA ARG A 119 -19.57 13.06 10.12
C ARG A 119 -20.67 12.03 10.37
N GLY A 120 -20.35 10.91 11.01
CA GLY A 120 -21.29 9.83 11.29
C GLY A 120 -21.56 8.87 10.14
N GLN A 121 -20.79 8.96 9.04
CA GLN A 121 -20.85 7.96 7.98
C GLN A 121 -20.13 6.68 8.44
N LYS A 122 -20.65 5.51 8.05
CA LYS A 122 -19.95 4.25 8.24
C LYS A 122 -18.75 4.16 7.29
N VAL A 123 -17.62 3.69 7.80
CA VAL A 123 -16.38 3.60 7.02
C VAL A 123 -15.85 2.18 7.06
N TYR A 124 -15.66 1.59 5.89
CA TYR A 124 -15.23 0.20 5.72
C TYR A 124 -13.97 0.10 4.86
N ALA A 125 -13.25 -1.01 5.01
CA ALA A 125 -12.17 -1.39 4.10
C ALA A 125 -12.53 -2.70 3.37
N VAL A 126 -12.25 -2.76 2.05
CA VAL A 126 -12.53 -3.93 1.19
C VAL A 126 -11.35 -4.16 0.26
N SER A 127 -10.61 -5.24 0.44
CA SER A 127 -9.37 -5.49 -0.30
C SER A 127 -9.26 -6.89 -0.88
N ASP A 128 -8.70 -6.98 -2.09
CA ASP A 128 -8.21 -8.24 -2.65
C ASP A 128 -6.79 -8.48 -2.12
N MET A 129 -6.66 -9.39 -1.14
CA MET A 129 -5.37 -9.69 -0.49
C MET A 129 -5.34 -11.12 0.07
N TYR A 130 -4.16 -11.73 0.02
CA TYR A 130 -3.90 -13.07 0.56
C TYR A 130 -3.48 -13.07 2.04
N LEU A 131 -3.11 -11.91 2.59
CA LEU A 131 -2.74 -11.77 4.00
C LEU A 131 -3.97 -11.99 4.91
N PRO A 132 -3.77 -12.61 6.09
CA PRO A 132 -4.83 -12.76 7.07
C PRO A 132 -5.45 -11.43 7.49
N LYS A 133 -6.73 -11.46 7.84
CA LYS A 133 -7.47 -10.25 8.25
C LYS A 133 -6.81 -9.55 9.44
N GLU A 134 -6.32 -10.31 10.41
CA GLU A 134 -5.63 -9.79 11.60
C GLU A 134 -4.37 -9.00 11.22
N GLN A 135 -3.64 -9.45 10.20
CA GLN A 135 -2.47 -8.74 9.68
C GLN A 135 -2.87 -7.41 9.03
N ILE A 136 -3.96 -7.40 8.27
CA ILE A 136 -4.50 -6.19 7.65
C ILE A 136 -4.99 -5.20 8.72
N GLU A 137 -5.67 -5.67 9.74
CA GLU A 137 -6.13 -4.84 10.86
C GLU A 137 -4.94 -4.22 11.63
N ALA A 138 -3.86 -4.99 11.86
CA ALA A 138 -2.63 -4.46 12.45
C ALA A 138 -1.98 -3.37 11.60
N MET A 139 -1.98 -3.51 10.27
CA MET A 139 -1.49 -2.49 9.35
C MET A 139 -2.34 -1.21 9.40
N LEU A 140 -3.66 -1.36 9.39
CA LEU A 140 -4.59 -0.24 9.52
C LEU A 140 -4.42 0.48 10.86
N GLN A 141 -4.32 -0.27 11.95
CA GLN A 141 -4.07 0.29 13.29
C GLN A 141 -2.74 1.05 13.36
N LYS A 142 -1.64 0.49 12.84
CA LYS A 142 -0.34 1.18 12.74
C LYS A 142 -0.46 2.53 12.03
N CYS A 143 -1.35 2.63 11.04
CA CYS A 143 -1.59 3.83 10.25
C CYS A 143 -2.68 4.76 10.81
N GLY A 144 -3.21 4.51 12.02
CA GLY A 144 -4.24 5.34 12.66
C GLY A 144 -5.62 5.20 12.03
N LEU A 145 -5.93 4.03 11.47
CA LEU A 145 -7.20 3.70 10.80
C LEU A 145 -7.98 2.64 11.60
N ASP A 146 -7.90 2.70 12.92
CA ASP A 146 -8.57 1.79 13.87
C ASP A 146 -10.06 2.11 14.09
N PHE A 147 -10.52 3.23 13.53
CA PHE A 147 -11.93 3.67 13.60
C PHE A 147 -12.85 3.03 12.56
N LEU A 148 -12.34 2.15 11.70
CA LEU A 148 -13.15 1.52 10.65
C LEU A 148 -14.23 0.62 11.23
N ASP A 149 -15.46 0.69 10.67
CA ASP A 149 -16.60 -0.13 11.09
C ASP A 149 -16.48 -1.60 10.67
N GLY A 150 -15.57 -1.93 9.77
CA GLY A 150 -15.28 -3.31 9.38
C GLY A 150 -14.28 -3.43 8.24
N VAL A 151 -13.64 -4.59 8.16
CA VAL A 151 -12.61 -4.94 7.17
C VAL A 151 -13.01 -6.24 6.48
N PHE A 152 -13.02 -6.22 5.14
CA PHE A 152 -13.38 -7.32 4.27
C PHE A 152 -12.19 -7.67 3.37
N VAL A 153 -11.62 -8.84 3.56
CA VAL A 153 -10.45 -9.33 2.83
C VAL A 153 -10.83 -10.51 1.95
N SER A 154 -10.46 -10.48 0.68
CA SER A 154 -10.87 -11.48 -0.32
C SER A 154 -10.50 -12.91 0.05
N CYS A 155 -9.33 -13.12 0.69
CA CYS A 155 -8.87 -14.46 1.08
C CYS A 155 -9.76 -15.12 2.13
N GLU A 156 -10.42 -14.35 3.00
CA GLU A 156 -11.36 -14.89 4.02
C GLU A 156 -12.61 -15.51 3.35
N TYR A 157 -13.05 -14.89 2.25
CA TYR A 157 -14.28 -15.27 1.57
C TYR A 157 -14.04 -16.06 0.27
N ARG A 158 -12.78 -16.23 -0.14
CA ARG A 158 -12.38 -16.93 -1.38
C ARG A 158 -12.96 -16.31 -2.65
N VAL A 159 -13.27 -15.02 -2.63
CA VAL A 159 -13.84 -14.26 -3.74
C VAL A 159 -13.08 -12.97 -3.97
N GLN A 160 -13.11 -12.44 -5.19
CA GLN A 160 -12.37 -11.24 -5.59
C GLN A 160 -13.31 -10.09 -5.93
N LYS A 161 -12.80 -8.86 -5.79
CA LYS A 161 -13.48 -7.61 -6.17
C LYS A 161 -13.84 -7.57 -7.64
N ARG A 162 -12.90 -7.94 -8.53
CA ARG A 162 -13.08 -7.89 -9.99
C ARG A 162 -14.31 -8.65 -10.51
N SER A 163 -14.78 -9.65 -9.80
CA SER A 163 -15.99 -10.40 -10.13
C SER A 163 -17.27 -9.78 -9.57
N GLY A 164 -17.17 -8.69 -8.81
CA GLY A 164 -18.25 -8.08 -8.06
C GLY A 164 -18.70 -8.89 -6.83
N LYS A 165 -18.19 -10.12 -6.64
CA LYS A 165 -18.66 -11.01 -5.58
C LYS A 165 -18.30 -10.51 -4.19
N LEU A 166 -17.10 -9.98 -3.99
CA LEU A 166 -16.68 -9.44 -2.69
C LEU A 166 -17.52 -8.20 -2.32
N PHE A 167 -17.84 -7.35 -3.27
CA PHE A 167 -18.72 -6.18 -3.05
C PHE A 167 -20.16 -6.60 -2.71
N LYS A 168 -20.72 -7.61 -3.39
CA LYS A 168 -22.04 -8.15 -3.08
C LYS A 168 -22.10 -8.76 -1.68
N LEU A 169 -21.06 -9.49 -1.30
CA LEU A 169 -20.92 -10.06 0.05
C LEU A 169 -20.83 -8.94 1.11
N PHE A 170 -20.02 -7.91 0.86
CA PHE A 170 -19.93 -6.74 1.72
C PHE A 170 -21.29 -6.08 1.92
N LEU A 171 -22.04 -5.81 0.84
CA LEU A 171 -23.38 -5.21 0.90
C LEU A 171 -24.36 -6.08 1.70
N GLN A 172 -24.31 -7.39 1.50
CA GLN A 172 -25.15 -8.36 2.24
C GLN A 172 -24.83 -8.35 3.73
N GLN A 173 -23.56 -8.40 4.12
CA GLN A 173 -23.15 -8.46 5.53
C GLN A 173 -23.41 -7.14 6.28
N THR A 174 -23.31 -6.01 5.58
CA THR A 174 -23.58 -4.69 6.17
C THR A 174 -25.04 -4.26 6.10
N ALA A 175 -25.87 -5.03 5.42
CA ALA A 175 -27.28 -4.69 5.12
C ALA A 175 -27.45 -3.33 4.43
N LEU A 176 -26.43 -2.87 3.68
CA LEU A 176 -26.44 -1.63 2.92
C LEU A 176 -26.94 -1.88 1.49
N ARG A 177 -27.72 -0.94 0.99
CA ARG A 177 -28.12 -0.95 -0.42
C ARG A 177 -26.99 -0.37 -1.29
N PRO A 178 -26.83 -0.82 -2.55
CA PRO A 178 -25.79 -0.32 -3.44
C PRO A 178 -25.75 1.22 -3.56
N ALA A 179 -26.90 1.88 -3.59
CA ALA A 179 -26.99 3.32 -3.69
C ALA A 179 -26.60 4.10 -2.42
N GLU A 180 -26.44 3.40 -1.29
CA GLU A 180 -26.08 4.00 0.00
C GLU A 180 -24.57 4.01 0.24
N VAL A 181 -23.78 3.37 -0.62
CA VAL A 181 -22.33 3.21 -0.47
C VAL A 181 -21.58 3.85 -1.62
N LEU A 182 -20.56 4.63 -1.30
CA LEU A 182 -19.53 5.03 -2.24
C LEU A 182 -18.29 4.15 -2.02
N PHE A 183 -17.81 3.49 -3.09
CA PHE A 183 -16.49 2.86 -3.08
C PHE A 183 -15.41 3.88 -3.45
N VAL A 184 -14.23 3.73 -2.86
CA VAL A 184 -13.01 4.47 -3.20
C VAL A 184 -11.90 3.47 -3.42
N GLY A 185 -11.28 3.49 -4.58
CA GLY A 185 -10.20 2.57 -4.92
C GLY A 185 -9.33 3.10 -6.05
N ASP A 186 -8.25 2.40 -6.36
CA ASP A 186 -7.26 2.81 -7.35
C ASP A 186 -7.28 1.96 -8.62
N SER A 187 -7.86 0.75 -8.56
CA SER A 187 -7.88 -0.19 -9.67
C SER A 187 -9.08 -0.03 -10.59
N PRO A 188 -8.89 0.33 -11.90
CA PRO A 188 -10.00 0.40 -12.85
C PRO A 188 -10.76 -0.92 -13.02
N ARG A 189 -10.06 -2.06 -12.89
CA ARG A 189 -10.65 -3.39 -13.09
C ARG A 189 -11.27 -3.95 -11.81
N ALA A 190 -10.52 -3.94 -10.70
CA ALA A 190 -10.97 -4.54 -9.46
C ALA A 190 -11.97 -3.64 -8.74
N ASP A 191 -11.67 -2.35 -8.58
CA ASP A 191 -12.50 -1.43 -7.82
C ASP A 191 -13.63 -0.84 -8.66
N PHE A 192 -13.30 -0.17 -9.77
CA PHE A 192 -14.33 0.52 -10.55
C PHE A 192 -15.29 -0.46 -11.24
N ALA A 193 -14.77 -1.39 -12.05
CA ALA A 193 -15.63 -2.34 -12.76
C ALA A 193 -16.28 -3.35 -11.79
N GLY A 194 -15.55 -3.81 -10.76
CA GLY A 194 -16.11 -4.71 -9.75
C GLY A 194 -17.23 -4.09 -8.93
N ALA A 195 -17.10 -2.82 -8.52
CA ALA A 195 -18.15 -2.08 -7.83
C ALA A 195 -19.40 -1.90 -8.72
N ALA A 196 -19.19 -1.58 -10.00
CA ALA A 196 -20.28 -1.46 -10.97
C ALA A 196 -21.07 -2.77 -11.14
N LEU A 197 -20.40 -3.93 -11.13
CA LEU A 197 -21.06 -5.25 -11.15
C LEU A 197 -21.89 -5.54 -9.89
N ALA A 198 -21.64 -4.83 -8.81
CA ALA A 198 -22.44 -4.89 -7.59
C ALA A 198 -23.50 -3.77 -7.50
N GLY A 199 -23.57 -2.91 -8.52
CA GLY A 199 -24.52 -1.79 -8.57
C GLY A 199 -24.12 -0.57 -7.73
N THR A 200 -22.87 -0.51 -7.25
CA THR A 200 -22.34 0.60 -6.44
C THR A 200 -21.55 1.57 -7.31
N ARG A 201 -21.42 2.83 -6.85
CA ARG A 201 -20.52 3.81 -7.46
C ARG A 201 -19.11 3.68 -6.88
N CYS A 202 -18.10 3.92 -7.72
CA CYS A 202 -16.72 3.99 -7.31
C CYS A 202 -16.11 5.36 -7.64
N PHE A 203 -15.44 5.96 -6.69
CA PHE A 203 -14.51 7.07 -6.90
C PHE A 203 -13.14 6.48 -7.18
N LEU A 204 -12.72 6.52 -8.44
CA LEU A 204 -11.41 6.03 -8.84
C LEU A 204 -10.35 7.07 -8.52
N LEU A 205 -9.34 6.67 -7.74
CA LEU A 205 -8.19 7.51 -7.43
C LEU A 205 -7.34 7.73 -8.69
N PRO A 206 -6.74 8.92 -8.86
CA PRO A 206 -5.77 9.12 -9.93
C PRO A 206 -4.57 8.19 -9.73
N GLN A 207 -4.20 7.47 -10.79
CA GLN A 207 -3.03 6.60 -10.78
C GLN A 207 -1.77 7.47 -10.74
N PRO A 208 -0.78 7.15 -9.88
CA PRO A 208 0.51 7.81 -9.93
C PRO A 208 1.20 7.47 -11.26
N THR A 209 1.99 8.41 -11.78
CA THR A 209 2.84 8.13 -12.92
C THR A 209 3.83 7.03 -12.54
N PRO A 210 3.90 5.92 -13.31
CA PRO A 210 4.85 4.86 -13.02
C PRO A 210 6.28 5.40 -12.98
N LEU A 211 7.02 5.08 -11.92
CA LEU A 211 8.44 5.40 -11.86
C LEU A 211 9.20 4.55 -12.90
N PRO A 212 10.20 5.13 -13.59
CA PRO A 212 11.12 4.35 -14.38
C PRO A 212 11.85 3.38 -13.46
N TYR A 213 11.69 2.08 -13.71
CA TYR A 213 12.14 1.06 -12.78
C TYR A 213 12.61 -0.19 -13.52
N THR A 214 13.79 -0.69 -13.18
CA THR A 214 14.31 -1.95 -13.68
C THR A 214 14.01 -3.08 -12.66
N LYS A 215 14.20 -4.34 -13.03
CA LYS A 215 13.79 -5.50 -12.21
C LYS A 215 14.92 -6.14 -11.40
N THR A 216 16.02 -5.44 -11.20
CA THR A 216 17.15 -5.98 -10.44
C THR A 216 17.00 -5.76 -8.91
N PRO A 217 17.64 -6.57 -8.04
CA PRO A 217 17.61 -6.36 -6.60
C PRO A 217 18.12 -4.97 -6.17
N ALA A 218 19.14 -4.43 -6.86
CA ALA A 218 19.61 -3.07 -6.60
C ALA A 218 18.53 -2.02 -6.85
N ASP A 219 17.71 -2.24 -7.86
CA ASP A 219 16.58 -1.35 -8.15
C ASP A 219 15.46 -1.48 -7.12
N ALA A 220 15.27 -2.64 -6.51
CA ALA A 220 14.32 -2.81 -5.41
C ALA A 220 14.68 -1.92 -4.22
N VAL A 221 15.96 -1.85 -3.83
CA VAL A 221 16.45 -0.95 -2.76
C VAL A 221 16.27 0.51 -3.14
N GLY A 222 16.62 0.88 -4.37
CA GLY A 222 16.39 2.22 -4.91
C GLY A 222 14.90 2.57 -4.95
N GLY A 223 14.06 1.63 -5.34
CA GLY A 223 12.60 1.77 -5.36
C GLY A 223 12.01 2.00 -3.97
N VAL A 224 12.53 1.33 -2.94
CA VAL A 224 12.16 1.56 -1.54
C VAL A 224 12.51 3.00 -1.13
N ALA A 225 13.74 3.46 -1.39
CA ALA A 225 14.16 4.80 -1.03
C ALA A 225 13.27 5.88 -1.67
N ILE A 226 12.94 5.73 -2.96
CA ILE A 226 12.08 6.67 -3.69
C ILE A 226 10.65 6.62 -3.16
N ALA A 227 10.07 5.44 -2.97
CA ALA A 227 8.70 5.29 -2.47
C ALA A 227 8.54 5.85 -1.05
N THR A 228 9.49 5.57 -0.16
CA THR A 228 9.53 6.14 1.20
C THR A 228 9.58 7.66 1.15
N LEU A 229 10.44 8.22 0.30
CA LEU A 229 10.53 9.67 0.13
C LEU A 229 9.20 10.26 -0.35
N GLN A 230 8.57 9.68 -1.38
CA GLN A 230 7.27 10.13 -1.88
C GLN A 230 6.18 10.04 -0.80
N ASN A 231 6.15 8.97 -0.02
CA ASN A 231 5.20 8.83 1.08
C ASN A 231 5.42 9.88 2.18
N CYS A 232 6.67 10.22 2.50
CA CYS A 232 7.00 11.31 3.42
C CYS A 232 6.60 12.68 2.90
N CYS A 233 6.64 12.89 1.58
CA CYS A 233 6.38 14.17 0.93
C CYS A 233 4.89 14.48 0.69
N GLN A 234 3.96 13.58 0.98
CA GLN A 234 2.51 13.71 0.67
C GLN A 234 1.85 15.01 1.16
N ASN A 235 2.37 15.63 2.22
CA ASN A 235 1.83 16.87 2.80
C ASN A 235 2.69 18.11 2.50
N LEU A 236 3.73 17.98 1.69
CA LEU A 236 4.55 19.12 1.30
C LEU A 236 3.84 19.94 0.22
N ASN A 237 4.16 21.22 0.15
CA ASN A 237 3.74 22.00 -1.01
C ASN A 237 4.46 21.50 -2.27
N PRO A 238 3.94 21.76 -3.49
CA PRO A 238 4.50 21.21 -4.73
C PRO A 238 5.98 21.49 -4.94
N SER A 239 6.45 22.68 -4.57
CA SER A 239 7.87 23.05 -4.73
C SER A 239 8.77 22.30 -3.75
N ALA A 240 8.34 22.12 -2.50
CA ALA A 240 9.06 21.35 -1.51
C ALA A 240 9.05 19.84 -1.84
N ALA A 241 7.93 19.32 -2.34
CA ALA A 241 7.84 17.94 -2.79
C ALA A 241 8.80 17.68 -3.96
N LEU A 242 8.77 18.55 -4.99
CA LEU A 242 9.69 18.46 -6.13
C LEU A 242 11.16 18.54 -5.69
N GLY A 243 11.49 19.46 -4.78
CA GLY A 243 12.84 19.56 -4.22
C GLY A 243 13.26 18.27 -3.50
N ALA A 244 12.40 17.69 -2.70
CA ALA A 244 12.66 16.43 -1.99
C ALA A 244 12.82 15.26 -2.98
N GLU A 245 11.96 15.16 -3.99
CA GLU A 245 12.00 14.09 -4.99
C GLU A 245 13.24 14.14 -5.89
N LEU A 246 13.71 15.34 -6.25
CA LEU A 246 14.89 15.52 -7.10
C LEU A 246 16.20 15.58 -6.31
N LEU A 247 16.23 16.37 -5.23
CA LEU A 247 17.47 16.62 -4.49
C LEU A 247 17.70 15.61 -3.37
N GLY A 248 16.63 15.03 -2.82
CA GLY A 248 16.73 14.03 -1.75
C GLY A 248 17.58 12.80 -2.13
N PRO A 249 17.29 12.12 -3.24
CA PRO A 249 18.10 10.99 -3.72
C PRO A 249 19.56 11.36 -4.00
N LEU A 250 19.80 12.54 -4.55
CA LEU A 250 21.16 13.04 -4.79
C LEU A 250 21.90 13.29 -3.48
N ALA A 251 21.25 13.93 -2.51
CA ALA A 251 21.87 14.21 -1.21
C ALA A 251 22.18 12.92 -0.46
N VAL A 252 21.23 11.96 -0.40
CA VAL A 252 21.43 10.65 0.24
C VAL A 252 22.51 9.86 -0.49
N GLY A 253 22.46 9.78 -1.82
CA GLY A 253 23.47 9.07 -2.62
C GLY A 253 24.86 9.66 -2.43
N SER A 254 25.00 10.99 -2.43
CA SER A 254 26.27 11.66 -2.18
C SER A 254 26.80 11.39 -0.75
N ALA A 255 25.93 11.46 0.25
CA ALA A 255 26.29 11.17 1.64
C ALA A 255 26.74 9.72 1.81
N THR A 256 26.03 8.77 1.21
CA THR A 256 26.37 7.34 1.23
C THR A 256 27.71 7.08 0.55
N TRP A 257 27.94 7.68 -0.61
CA TRP A 257 29.20 7.58 -1.33
C TRP A 257 30.36 8.14 -0.50
N LEU A 258 30.22 9.35 0.07
CA LEU A 258 31.22 9.96 0.94
C LEU A 258 31.52 9.08 2.18
N HIS A 259 30.49 8.49 2.78
CA HIS A 259 30.65 7.56 3.90
C HIS A 259 31.47 6.34 3.49
N GLY A 260 31.17 5.75 2.33
CA GLY A 260 31.93 4.64 1.76
C GLY A 260 33.40 5.00 1.49
N GLN A 261 33.67 6.19 0.90
CA GLN A 261 35.02 6.67 0.67
C GLN A 261 35.80 6.84 1.99
N ARG A 262 35.16 7.42 3.00
CA ARG A 262 35.78 7.54 4.33
C ARG A 262 36.11 6.19 4.94
N ALA A 263 35.22 5.22 4.84
CA ALA A 263 35.43 3.88 5.38
C ALA A 263 36.59 3.14 4.69
N ALA A 264 36.81 3.42 3.41
CA ALA A 264 37.90 2.84 2.62
C ALA A 264 39.30 3.39 2.97
N ILE A 265 39.41 4.54 3.66
CA ILE A 265 40.67 5.20 4.00
C ILE A 265 40.78 5.32 5.51
N PRO A 266 41.58 4.46 6.19
CA PRO A 266 41.76 4.51 7.64
C PRO A 266 42.24 5.89 8.10
N GLY A 267 41.60 6.47 9.11
CA GLY A 267 41.93 7.78 9.65
C GLY A 267 41.51 8.99 8.86
N ALA A 268 40.80 8.81 7.71
CA ALA A 268 40.30 9.92 6.92
C ALA A 268 39.29 10.77 7.69
N LYS A 269 39.39 12.10 7.56
CA LYS A 269 38.41 13.08 8.05
C LYS A 269 37.74 13.72 6.84
N LEU A 270 36.42 13.81 6.89
CA LEU A 270 35.66 14.57 5.90
C LEU A 270 35.69 16.06 6.29
N VAL A 271 36.13 16.89 5.38
CA VAL A 271 36.15 18.35 5.53
C VAL A 271 35.25 18.95 4.46
N PHE A 272 34.23 19.68 4.88
CA PHE A 272 33.34 20.40 3.99
C PHE A 272 33.78 21.85 3.90
N LEU A 273 34.01 22.33 2.68
CA LEU A 273 34.29 23.74 2.43
C LEU A 273 32.98 24.46 2.22
N ALA A 274 32.65 25.38 3.12
CA ALA A 274 31.53 26.29 2.96
C ALA A 274 32.02 27.62 2.35
N ARG A 275 31.23 28.19 1.45
CA ARG A 275 31.42 29.55 0.97
C ARG A 275 30.47 30.49 1.66
#